data_32a164107828c1a6e24ff79b4d8f1da6
#
_entry.id   32a164107828c1a6e24ff79b4d8f1da6
#
_cell.length_a   1.000
_cell.length_b   1.000
_cell.length_c   1.000
_cell.angle_alpha   90.00
_cell.angle_beta   90.00
_cell.angle_gamma   90.00
#
_symmetry.space_group_name_H-M   'P 1'
#
loop_
_entity.id
_entity.type
_entity.pdbx_description
1 polymer ?
#
loop_
_entity_poly.entity_id
_entity_poly.type
_entity_poly.pdbx_seq_one_letter_code
_entity_poly.pdbx_strand_id
1 'polypeptide(L)'
;IKKTTIAMLITLISIGNINAQEMKTEIPKISEFPTGNENTGFEQYFSGKSWLAPLTSNKDLNVPMFNVTFEPNCRNNWHTHTGGQILIAVGGVGYYQERGKSARRLLPGDVVEIAPNVEHWHGASPDSWFSHIAVECNPQTNKNTWLEPVSDEEYGKAVNDK
;
A
#
# COMPACT_ATOMS: atom_id res chain seq x y z
N ILE A 1 -74.61 26.06 -20.18
CA ILE A 1 -73.56 25.78 -19.16
C ILE A 1 -72.66 24.70 -19.75
N LYS A 2 -71.45 25.09 -20.24
CA LYS A 2 -70.47 24.13 -20.81
C LYS A 2 -69.58 23.63 -19.68
N LYS A 3 -69.56 22.30 -19.50
CA LYS A 3 -68.64 21.65 -18.56
C LYS A 3 -67.32 21.36 -19.31
N THR A 4 -66.24 21.99 -18.85
CA THR A 4 -64.90 21.76 -19.38
C THR A 4 -64.25 20.63 -18.54
N THR A 5 -63.98 19.50 -19.17
CA THR A 5 -63.26 18.36 -18.53
C THR A 5 -61.79 18.60 -18.71
N ILE A 6 -61.04 18.75 -17.62
CA ILE A 6 -59.58 18.85 -17.57
C ILE A 6 -59.05 17.43 -17.52
N ALA A 7 -58.38 16.98 -18.58
CA ALA A 7 -57.63 15.73 -18.59
C ALA A 7 -56.26 15.93 -17.94
N MET A 8 -56.04 15.26 -16.83
CA MET A 8 -54.75 15.25 -16.10
C MET A 8 -53.84 14.22 -16.74
N LEU A 9 -52.79 14.71 -17.42
CA LEU A 9 -51.77 13.87 -18.04
C LEU A 9 -50.78 13.46 -16.93
N ILE A 10 -50.81 12.17 -16.57
CA ILE A 10 -49.86 11.59 -15.61
C ILE A 10 -48.62 11.13 -16.41
N THR A 11 -47.53 11.89 -16.31
CA THR A 11 -46.24 11.51 -16.88
C THR A 11 -45.60 10.49 -15.96
N LEU A 12 -45.53 9.23 -16.37
CA LEU A 12 -44.72 8.17 -15.72
C LEU A 12 -43.24 8.48 -15.98
N ILE A 13 -42.53 8.93 -14.93
CA ILE A 13 -41.09 9.00 -14.94
C ILE A 13 -40.57 7.59 -14.68
N SER A 14 -40.03 6.93 -15.71
CA SER A 14 -39.32 5.67 -15.57
C SER A 14 -38.00 5.95 -14.84
N ILE A 15 -37.92 5.54 -13.58
CA ILE A 15 -36.63 5.53 -12.84
C ILE A 15 -35.81 4.40 -13.43
N GLY A 16 -34.90 4.74 -14.36
CA GLY A 16 -33.91 3.82 -14.86
C GLY A 16 -33.05 3.31 -13.69
N ASN A 17 -32.94 1.99 -13.57
CA ASN A 17 -31.97 1.35 -12.67
C ASN A 17 -30.57 1.81 -13.08
N ILE A 18 -30.00 2.72 -12.33
CA ILE A 18 -28.57 3.02 -12.39
C ILE A 18 -27.90 1.80 -11.79
N ASN A 19 -27.44 0.88 -12.63
CA ASN A 19 -26.49 -0.13 -12.22
C ASN A 19 -25.27 0.61 -11.67
N ALA A 20 -25.06 0.56 -10.36
CA ALA A 20 -23.81 0.94 -9.74
C ALA A 20 -22.76 -0.08 -10.21
N GLN A 21 -22.17 0.17 -11.36
CA GLN A 21 -20.98 -0.50 -11.81
C GLN A 21 -19.90 -0.10 -10.81
N GLU A 22 -19.44 -1.05 -9.97
CA GLU A 22 -18.26 -0.82 -9.13
C GLU A 22 -17.16 -0.30 -10.04
N MET A 23 -16.86 1.00 -9.93
CA MET A 23 -15.70 1.58 -10.57
C MET A 23 -14.50 0.94 -9.88
N LYS A 24 -13.93 -0.12 -10.47
CA LYS A 24 -12.61 -0.60 -10.10
C LYS A 24 -11.68 0.59 -10.26
N THR A 25 -11.22 1.13 -9.15
CA THR A 25 -10.21 2.18 -9.17
C THR A 25 -8.98 1.57 -9.85
N GLU A 26 -8.69 2.04 -11.05
CA GLU A 26 -7.52 1.56 -11.79
C GLU A 26 -6.27 1.97 -11.02
N ILE A 27 -5.41 0.99 -10.71
CA ILE A 27 -4.17 1.25 -9.98
C ILE A 27 -3.25 2.00 -10.94
N PRO A 28 -2.78 3.22 -10.60
CA PRO A 28 -1.90 3.96 -11.48
C PRO A 28 -0.55 3.23 -11.63
N LYS A 29 0.13 3.47 -12.75
CA LYS A 29 1.51 3.00 -12.92
C LYS A 29 2.42 3.80 -12.00
N ILE A 30 2.92 3.16 -10.93
CA ILE A 30 3.75 3.83 -9.90
C ILE A 30 5.24 3.73 -10.24
N SER A 31 5.67 2.63 -10.85
CA SER A 31 7.06 2.39 -11.24
C SER A 31 7.14 1.55 -12.51
N GLU A 32 8.35 1.28 -13.00
CA GLU A 32 8.57 0.35 -14.12
C GLU A 32 8.44 -1.13 -13.72
N PHE A 33 8.39 -1.43 -12.42
CA PHE A 33 8.21 -2.78 -11.92
C PHE A 33 6.73 -3.18 -11.89
N PRO A 34 6.40 -4.48 -12.05
CA PRO A 34 5.02 -4.93 -12.00
C PRO A 34 4.41 -4.65 -10.61
N THR A 35 3.16 -4.20 -10.60
CA THR A 35 2.40 -4.00 -9.35
C THR A 35 2.06 -5.33 -8.68
N GLY A 36 1.78 -6.36 -9.47
CA GLY A 36 1.41 -7.68 -8.96
C GLY A 36 -0.05 -7.79 -8.52
N ASN A 37 -0.32 -8.73 -7.63
CA ASN A 37 -1.66 -9.00 -7.10
C ASN A 37 -1.90 -8.26 -5.78
N GLU A 38 -3.15 -7.98 -5.44
CA GLU A 38 -3.53 -7.47 -4.12
C GLU A 38 -3.00 -8.43 -3.03
N ASN A 39 -2.38 -7.86 -2.02
CA ASN A 39 -1.66 -8.59 -0.97
C ASN A 39 -2.61 -9.11 0.11
N THR A 40 -3.56 -9.95 -0.27
CA THR A 40 -4.59 -10.50 0.63
C THR A 40 -4.03 -11.47 1.67
N GLY A 41 -2.90 -12.12 1.39
CA GLY A 41 -2.27 -13.07 2.31
C GLY A 41 -1.68 -12.42 3.57
N PHE A 42 -1.36 -11.13 3.53
CA PHE A 42 -0.79 -10.37 4.64
C PHE A 42 -1.63 -9.15 5.01
N GLU A 43 -2.84 -9.00 4.48
CA GLU A 43 -3.70 -7.81 4.70
C GLU A 43 -3.88 -7.45 6.17
N GLN A 44 -3.93 -8.44 7.06
CA GLN A 44 -4.04 -8.25 8.51
C GLN A 44 -2.87 -7.46 9.13
N TYR A 45 -1.74 -7.35 8.42
CA TYR A 45 -0.55 -6.62 8.88
C TYR A 45 -0.38 -5.27 8.19
N PHE A 46 -1.41 -4.80 7.48
CA PHE A 46 -1.40 -3.53 6.78
C PHE A 46 -2.62 -2.70 7.13
N SER A 47 -2.42 -1.39 7.31
CA SER A 47 -3.50 -0.41 7.36
C SER A 47 -3.67 0.14 5.94
N GLY A 48 -4.74 -0.26 5.24
CA GLY A 48 -4.95 0.04 3.82
C GLY A 48 -4.51 -1.08 2.89
N LYS A 49 -4.61 -0.86 1.59
CA LYS A 49 -4.34 -1.86 0.56
C LYS A 49 -2.91 -1.79 0.04
N SER A 50 -2.35 -2.95 -0.21
CA SER A 50 -1.05 -3.11 -0.83
C SER A 50 -1.08 -4.20 -1.90
N TRP A 51 -0.10 -4.19 -2.78
CA TRP A 51 0.08 -5.16 -3.85
C TRP A 51 1.50 -5.71 -3.81
N LEU A 52 1.64 -6.95 -4.21
CA LEU A 52 2.90 -7.68 -4.15
C LEU A 52 3.19 -8.37 -5.48
N ALA A 53 4.37 -8.11 -6.02
CA ALA A 53 4.91 -8.81 -7.18
C ALA A 53 6.25 -9.44 -6.86
N PRO A 54 6.41 -10.78 -6.92
CA PRO A 54 7.72 -11.40 -6.85
C PRO A 54 8.55 -11.01 -8.09
N LEU A 55 9.80 -10.60 -7.87
CA LEU A 55 10.72 -10.20 -8.94
C LEU A 55 11.75 -11.28 -9.26
N THR A 56 11.93 -12.24 -8.37
CA THR A 56 12.85 -13.37 -8.56
C THR A 56 12.09 -14.69 -8.50
N SER A 57 12.43 -15.60 -9.42
CA SER A 57 11.82 -16.94 -9.50
C SER A 57 12.85 -18.06 -9.45
N ASN A 58 14.13 -17.77 -9.77
CA ASN A 58 15.19 -18.76 -9.73
C ASN A 58 15.61 -19.04 -8.28
N LYS A 59 15.23 -20.22 -7.78
CA LYS A 59 15.50 -20.64 -6.39
C LYS A 59 16.98 -20.90 -6.12
N ASP A 60 17.77 -21.16 -7.14
CA ASP A 60 19.21 -21.40 -6.98
C ASP A 60 19.98 -20.13 -6.61
N LEU A 61 19.44 -18.96 -6.98
CA LEU A 61 20.01 -17.68 -6.56
C LEU A 61 19.75 -17.38 -5.10
N ASN A 62 18.64 -17.89 -4.56
CA ASN A 62 18.21 -17.71 -3.18
C ASN A 62 18.23 -16.24 -2.70
N VAL A 63 17.72 -15.34 -3.53
CA VAL A 63 17.56 -13.90 -3.25
C VAL A 63 16.11 -13.54 -3.47
N PRO A 64 15.25 -13.68 -2.47
CA PRO A 64 13.85 -13.26 -2.57
C PRO A 64 13.76 -11.73 -2.72
N MET A 65 13.13 -11.30 -3.80
CA MET A 65 12.89 -9.88 -4.08
C MET A 65 11.42 -9.69 -4.48
N PHE A 66 10.83 -8.63 -3.96
CA PHE A 66 9.43 -8.29 -4.22
C PHE A 66 9.30 -6.80 -4.52
N ASN A 67 8.49 -6.45 -5.51
CA ASN A 67 7.97 -5.10 -5.59
C ASN A 67 6.72 -5.01 -4.72
N VAL A 68 6.71 -4.09 -3.76
CA VAL A 68 5.57 -3.83 -2.87
C VAL A 68 5.04 -2.45 -3.18
N THR A 69 3.75 -2.39 -3.53
CA THR A 69 3.05 -1.13 -3.85
C THR A 69 2.00 -0.87 -2.78
N PHE A 70 1.95 0.35 -2.29
CA PHE A 70 1.04 0.83 -1.25
C PHE A 70 0.14 1.92 -1.81
N GLU A 71 -1.17 1.84 -1.57
CA GLU A 71 -2.05 2.99 -1.81
C GLU A 71 -1.75 4.14 -0.84
N PRO A 72 -2.19 5.38 -1.11
CA PRO A 72 -2.05 6.49 -0.17
C PRO A 72 -2.56 6.14 1.23
N ASN A 73 -1.85 6.55 2.27
CA ASN A 73 -2.10 6.22 3.68
C ASN A 73 -1.78 4.78 4.10
N CYS A 74 -1.53 3.85 3.18
CA CYS A 74 -1.23 2.47 3.52
C CYS A 74 0.16 2.34 4.13
N ARG A 75 0.26 1.60 5.23
CA ARG A 75 1.51 1.24 5.91
C ARG A 75 1.39 -0.16 6.50
N ASN A 76 2.51 -0.83 6.64
CA ASN A 76 2.54 -2.10 7.38
C ASN A 76 2.68 -1.87 8.89
N ASN A 77 2.43 -2.93 9.65
CA ASN A 77 2.68 -2.96 11.09
C ASN A 77 4.17 -2.81 11.38
N TRP A 78 4.49 -2.46 12.62
CA TRP A 78 5.81 -2.68 13.17
C TRP A 78 6.21 -4.15 12.97
N HIS A 79 7.45 -4.39 12.56
CA HIS A 79 7.96 -5.75 12.34
C HIS A 79 9.49 -5.80 12.38
N THR A 80 10.02 -7.01 12.40
CA THR A 80 11.46 -7.28 12.35
C THR A 80 11.78 -8.37 11.33
N HIS A 81 13.00 -8.35 10.84
CA HIS A 81 13.61 -9.43 10.04
C HIS A 81 14.90 -9.90 10.71
N THR A 82 15.00 -11.18 11.05
CA THR A 82 16.21 -11.72 11.70
C THR A 82 17.43 -11.72 10.80
N GLY A 83 17.23 -11.69 9.47
CA GLY A 83 18.31 -11.61 8.47
C GLY A 83 18.60 -10.20 7.97
N GLY A 84 17.78 -9.23 8.34
CA GLY A 84 17.79 -7.88 7.77
C GLY A 84 17.04 -7.78 6.45
N GLN A 85 16.85 -6.56 5.95
CA GLN A 85 16.14 -6.27 4.72
C GLN A 85 16.74 -5.04 4.04
N ILE A 86 16.68 -4.98 2.71
CA ILE A 86 17.00 -3.76 1.96
C ILE A 86 15.73 -3.30 1.25
N LEU A 87 15.42 -2.01 1.35
CA LEU A 87 14.36 -1.36 0.58
C LEU A 87 14.98 -0.43 -0.45
N ILE A 88 14.48 -0.51 -1.68
CA ILE A 88 14.85 0.40 -2.77
C ILE A 88 13.58 1.08 -3.25
N ALA A 89 13.41 2.37 -2.95
CA ALA A 89 12.26 3.13 -3.42
C ALA A 89 12.31 3.30 -4.94
N VAL A 90 11.21 2.96 -5.62
CA VAL A 90 11.15 2.96 -7.10
C VAL A 90 10.01 3.79 -7.66
N GLY A 91 9.07 4.25 -6.84
CA GLY A 91 7.96 5.09 -7.32
C GLY A 91 7.17 5.75 -6.19
N GLY A 92 6.64 6.93 -6.48
CA GLY A 92 5.83 7.70 -5.55
C GLY A 92 6.59 8.24 -4.33
N VAL A 93 5.88 8.41 -3.22
CA VAL A 93 6.44 8.96 -1.96
C VAL A 93 6.07 8.04 -0.80
N GLY A 94 7.07 7.59 -0.06
CA GLY A 94 6.88 6.76 1.11
C GLY A 94 7.62 7.26 2.33
N TYR A 95 7.48 6.49 3.40
CA TYR A 95 8.14 6.70 4.68
C TYR A 95 8.67 5.37 5.23
N TYR A 96 9.75 5.48 5.97
CA TYR A 96 10.36 4.42 6.75
C TYR A 96 10.69 4.96 8.14
N GLN A 97 10.47 4.17 9.16
CA GLN A 97 10.84 4.53 10.53
C GLN A 97 11.32 3.31 11.33
N GLU A 98 12.43 3.48 12.01
CA GLU A 98 12.86 2.58 13.10
C GLU A 98 12.24 3.01 14.41
N ARG A 99 11.95 2.06 15.28
CA ARG A 99 11.40 2.36 16.60
C ARG A 99 12.33 3.29 17.39
N GLY A 100 11.76 4.37 17.91
CA GLY A 100 12.47 5.38 18.68
C GLY A 100 13.30 6.38 17.88
N LYS A 101 13.22 6.34 16.54
CA LYS A 101 13.87 7.32 15.65
C LYS A 101 12.85 8.14 14.86
N SER A 102 13.27 9.28 14.33
CA SER A 102 12.46 10.06 13.39
C SER A 102 12.25 9.30 12.09
N ALA A 103 11.08 9.47 11.46
CA ALA A 103 10.78 8.87 10.19
C ALA A 103 11.62 9.50 9.06
N ARG A 104 12.00 8.69 8.09
CA ARG A 104 12.66 9.11 6.87
C ARG A 104 11.68 9.09 5.72
N ARG A 105 11.50 10.22 5.03
CA ARG A 105 10.78 10.30 3.77
C ARG A 105 11.60 9.63 2.66
N LEU A 106 10.93 8.81 1.84
CA LEU A 106 11.56 8.06 0.74
C LEU A 106 11.05 8.53 -0.61
N LEU A 107 11.97 8.74 -1.53
CA LEU A 107 11.73 9.07 -2.93
C LEU A 107 12.41 8.03 -3.83
N PRO A 108 11.98 7.89 -5.11
CA PRO A 108 12.62 6.98 -6.05
C PRO A 108 14.14 7.19 -6.11
N GLY A 109 14.90 6.10 -5.94
CA GLY A 109 16.35 6.08 -5.85
C GLY A 109 16.89 6.01 -4.42
N ASP A 110 16.07 6.24 -3.40
CA ASP A 110 16.48 6.05 -2.01
C ASP A 110 16.64 4.57 -1.68
N VAL A 111 17.68 4.27 -0.91
CA VAL A 111 17.96 2.93 -0.39
C VAL A 111 17.96 2.98 1.14
N VAL A 112 17.32 1.99 1.75
CA VAL A 112 17.32 1.77 3.19
C VAL A 112 17.90 0.40 3.48
N GLU A 113 18.97 0.37 4.26
CA GLU A 113 19.58 -0.87 4.76
C GLU A 113 19.10 -1.10 6.20
N ILE A 114 18.30 -2.13 6.39
CA ILE A 114 17.69 -2.47 7.67
C ILE A 114 18.46 -3.62 8.29
N ALA A 115 19.17 -3.33 9.38
CA ALA A 115 19.96 -4.33 10.09
C ALA A 115 19.07 -5.44 10.71
N PRO A 116 19.62 -6.63 10.97
CA PRO A 116 18.90 -7.71 11.64
C PRO A 116 18.23 -7.26 12.94
N ASN A 117 16.98 -7.70 13.13
CA ASN A 117 16.16 -7.47 14.34
C ASN A 117 15.78 -6.00 14.62
N VAL A 118 16.02 -5.09 13.70
CA VAL A 118 15.53 -3.70 13.85
C VAL A 118 14.01 -3.68 13.73
N GLU A 119 13.34 -3.16 14.74
CA GLU A 119 11.90 -2.90 14.67
C GLU A 119 11.63 -1.67 13.80
N HIS A 120 10.85 -1.84 12.75
CA HIS A 120 10.57 -0.80 11.77
C HIS A 120 9.21 -0.97 11.12
N TRP A 121 8.78 0.07 10.44
CA TRP A 121 7.66 0.05 9.51
C TRP A 121 8.00 0.88 8.27
N HIS A 122 7.26 0.66 7.19
CA HIS A 122 7.28 1.48 5.98
C HIS A 122 5.91 1.51 5.32
N GLY A 123 5.69 2.51 4.47
CA GLY A 123 4.42 2.70 3.80
C GLY A 123 4.39 3.95 2.93
N ALA A 124 3.24 4.21 2.32
CA ALA A 124 2.99 5.37 1.48
C ALA A 124 2.81 6.65 2.29
N SER A 125 3.00 7.81 1.67
CA SER A 125 2.56 9.09 2.23
C SER A 125 1.02 9.22 2.18
N PRO A 126 0.43 10.18 2.92
CA PRO A 126 -1.02 10.35 2.94
C PRO A 126 -1.64 10.67 1.57
N ASP A 127 -0.88 11.29 0.68
CA ASP A 127 -1.34 11.88 -0.58
C ASP A 127 -0.68 11.27 -1.84
N SER A 128 0.15 10.24 -1.68
CA SER A 128 0.83 9.59 -2.80
C SER A 128 0.87 8.08 -2.64
N TRP A 129 0.74 7.40 -3.75
CA TRP A 129 1.15 6.00 -3.85
C TRP A 129 2.65 5.88 -3.56
N PHE A 130 3.06 4.69 -3.15
CA PHE A 130 4.47 4.37 -2.93
C PHE A 130 4.78 2.96 -3.42
N SER A 131 5.92 2.79 -4.04
CA SER A 131 6.42 1.47 -4.43
C SER A 131 7.90 1.34 -4.12
N HIS A 132 8.28 0.20 -3.55
CA HIS A 132 9.67 -0.14 -3.30
C HIS A 132 9.95 -1.59 -3.62
N ILE A 133 11.20 -1.90 -3.93
CA ILE A 133 11.70 -3.27 -3.95
C ILE A 133 12.14 -3.64 -2.53
N ALA A 134 11.63 -4.77 -2.02
CA ALA A 134 12.11 -5.40 -0.80
C ALA A 134 13.05 -6.54 -1.18
N VAL A 135 14.25 -6.53 -0.62
CA VAL A 135 15.24 -7.61 -0.75
C VAL A 135 15.40 -8.27 0.61
N GLU A 136 15.06 -9.56 0.69
CA GLU A 136 15.24 -10.33 1.92
C GLU A 136 16.70 -10.78 2.05
N CYS A 137 17.38 -10.25 3.08
CA CYS A 137 18.77 -10.61 3.35
C CYS A 137 18.86 -11.91 4.15
N ASN A 138 19.94 -12.70 3.93
CA ASN A 138 20.17 -13.97 4.61
C ASN A 138 18.94 -14.91 4.61
N PRO A 139 18.33 -15.21 3.46
CA PRO A 139 17.00 -15.83 3.38
C PRO A 139 16.92 -17.23 4.01
N GLN A 140 18.05 -17.94 4.16
CA GLN A 140 18.07 -19.26 4.81
C GLN A 140 17.71 -19.19 6.31
N THR A 141 17.96 -18.06 6.95
CA THR A 141 17.74 -17.86 8.39
C THR A 141 16.81 -16.69 8.71
N ASN A 142 16.43 -15.92 7.69
CA ASN A 142 15.56 -14.77 7.86
C ASN A 142 14.14 -15.19 8.25
N LYS A 143 13.66 -14.63 9.33
CA LYS A 143 12.28 -14.77 9.81
C LYS A 143 11.70 -13.39 10.03
N ASN A 144 10.51 -13.19 9.52
CA ASN A 144 9.72 -11.98 9.75
C ASN A 144 8.86 -12.17 11.02
N THR A 145 8.88 -11.21 11.91
CA THR A 145 8.01 -11.15 13.08
C THR A 145 7.17 -9.89 13.01
N TRP A 146 5.86 -10.06 12.88
CA TRP A 146 4.89 -8.98 12.91
C TRP A 146 4.55 -8.59 14.34
N LEU A 147 4.51 -7.29 14.59
CA LEU A 147 4.19 -6.66 15.86
C LEU A 147 2.87 -5.88 15.73
N GLU A 148 2.63 -4.93 16.63
CA GLU A 148 1.43 -4.11 16.66
C GLU A 148 1.32 -3.19 15.42
N PRO A 149 0.09 -2.78 15.05
CA PRO A 149 -0.13 -1.78 14.03
C PRO A 149 0.54 -0.44 14.38
N VAL A 150 1.02 0.27 13.38
CA VAL A 150 1.36 1.70 13.51
C VAL A 150 0.06 2.48 13.65
N SER A 151 -0.16 3.08 14.81
CA SER A 151 -1.37 3.86 15.06
C SER A 151 -1.48 5.08 14.13
N ASP A 152 -2.70 5.61 13.96
CA ASP A 152 -2.91 6.83 13.16
C ASP A 152 -2.18 8.03 13.76
N GLU A 153 -2.02 8.07 15.09
CA GLU A 153 -1.25 9.11 15.77
C GLU A 153 0.25 9.00 15.46
N GLU A 154 0.84 7.80 15.56
CA GLU A 154 2.25 7.56 15.23
C GLU A 154 2.54 7.88 13.76
N TYR A 155 1.69 7.39 12.86
CA TYR A 155 1.81 7.67 11.44
C TYR A 155 1.69 9.17 11.14
N GLY A 156 0.68 9.85 11.73
CA GLY A 156 0.49 11.28 11.56
C GLY A 156 1.69 12.10 12.03
N LYS A 157 2.33 11.72 13.15
CA LYS A 157 3.59 12.33 13.59
C LYS A 157 4.71 12.09 12.60
N ALA A 158 4.88 10.85 12.16
CA ALA A 158 5.96 10.44 11.26
C ALA A 158 5.94 11.19 9.92
N VAL A 159 4.76 11.42 9.32
CA VAL A 159 4.64 12.08 8.01
C VAL A 159 4.64 13.60 8.08
N ASN A 160 4.42 14.19 9.26
CA ASN A 160 4.41 15.63 9.49
C ASN A 160 5.67 16.16 10.19
N ASP A 161 6.55 15.27 10.66
CA ASP A 161 7.83 15.66 11.25
C ASP A 161 8.76 16.21 10.15
N LYS A 162 9.17 17.51 10.31
CA LYS A 162 9.96 18.26 9.33
C LYS A 162 11.40 18.37 9.76
#